data_bf400de12bf5a812fe04a370fe9fc145
#
_entry.id   bf400de12bf5a812fe04a370fe9fc145
#
_cell.length_a   1.000
_cell.length_b   1.000
_cell.length_c   1.000
_cell.angle_alpha   90.00
_cell.angle_beta   90.00
_cell.angle_gamma   90.00
#
_symmetry.space_group_name_H-M   'P 1'
#
loop_
_entity.id
_entity.type
_entity.pdbx_description
1 polymer ?
#
loop_
_entity_poly.entity_id
_entity_poly.type
_entity_poly.pdbx_seq_one_letter_code
_entity_poly.pdbx_strand_id
1 'polypeptide(L)'
;PEADDVTAAGVSAIFLSWVWIWGEGANALIALFLVICGICTALILLQGLRVLDTILQGAPFSTQNAVSLRRAAVCSFCIAGAALLRTIWGLWFYQSLRPLATYNALFVPIFTMFGLLCLVMSALFRQATEMKAENDLTI
;
A
#
# COMPACT_ATOMS: atom_id res chain seq x y z
N PRO A 1 29.37 -4.89 16.61
CA PRO A 1 28.76 -5.86 17.53
C PRO A 1 27.44 -5.37 18.13
N GLU A 2 27.36 -4.13 18.61
CA GLU A 2 26.11 -3.60 19.18
C GLU A 2 24.99 -3.48 18.14
N ALA A 3 25.30 -3.12 16.90
CA ALA A 3 24.32 -3.01 15.82
C ALA A 3 23.72 -4.38 15.47
N ASP A 4 24.53 -5.43 15.49
CA ASP A 4 24.08 -6.78 15.21
C ASP A 4 23.18 -7.31 16.33
N ASP A 5 23.49 -6.99 17.58
CA ASP A 5 22.66 -7.36 18.73
C ASP A 5 21.31 -6.65 18.71
N VAL A 6 21.27 -5.38 18.32
CA VAL A 6 20.02 -4.60 18.20
C VAL A 6 19.15 -5.14 17.08
N THR A 7 19.74 -5.45 15.91
CA THR A 7 19.00 -6.03 14.78
C THR A 7 18.50 -7.44 15.11
N ALA A 8 19.31 -8.27 15.76
CA ALA A 8 18.90 -9.60 16.18
C ALA A 8 17.77 -9.54 17.22
N ALA A 9 17.85 -8.62 18.19
CA ALA A 9 16.80 -8.40 19.16
C ALA A 9 15.51 -7.91 18.51
N GLY A 10 15.62 -6.99 17.52
CA GLY A 10 14.48 -6.48 16.76
C GLY A 10 13.79 -7.58 15.97
N VAL A 11 14.56 -8.39 15.24
CA VAL A 11 14.03 -9.51 14.45
C VAL A 11 13.38 -10.56 15.35
N SER A 12 14.03 -10.90 16.47
CA SER A 12 13.46 -11.87 17.40
C SER A 12 12.18 -11.35 18.07
N ALA A 13 12.10 -10.07 18.39
CA ALA A 13 10.91 -9.45 18.97
C ALA A 13 9.74 -9.49 17.96
N ILE A 14 10.00 -9.19 16.68
CA ILE A 14 9.01 -9.28 15.62
C ILE A 14 8.54 -10.72 15.44
N PHE A 15 9.48 -11.67 15.43
CA PHE A 15 9.17 -13.09 15.27
C PHE A 15 8.37 -13.64 16.45
N LEU A 16 8.74 -13.28 17.69
CA LEU A 16 8.01 -13.70 18.90
C LEU A 16 6.61 -13.10 18.94
N SER A 17 6.46 -11.83 18.58
CA SER A 17 5.14 -11.19 18.51
C SER A 17 4.29 -11.83 17.43
N TRP A 18 4.88 -12.21 16.30
CA TRP A 18 4.22 -12.93 15.21
C TRP A 18 3.73 -14.30 15.69
N VAL A 19 4.58 -15.08 16.34
CA VAL A 19 4.21 -16.41 16.89
C VAL A 19 3.12 -16.27 17.94
N TRP A 20 3.21 -15.26 18.80
CA TRP A 20 2.22 -15.01 19.83
C TRP A 20 0.86 -14.64 19.24
N ILE A 21 0.85 -13.83 18.17
CA ILE A 21 -0.37 -13.44 17.46
C ILE A 21 -1.07 -14.68 16.86
N TRP A 22 -0.30 -15.61 16.30
CA TRP A 22 -0.86 -16.84 15.71
C TRP A 22 -1.36 -17.84 16.77
N GLY A 23 -0.93 -17.69 18.01
CA GLY A 23 -1.29 -18.60 19.11
C GLY A 23 -2.75 -18.49 19.55
N GLU A 24 -3.43 -17.38 19.26
CA GLU A 24 -4.82 -17.16 19.64
C GLU A 24 -5.67 -16.95 18.38
N GLY A 25 -6.85 -17.60 18.33
CA GLY A 25 -7.72 -17.58 17.16
C GLY A 25 -8.21 -16.20 16.72
N ALA A 26 -8.46 -15.30 17.68
CA ALA A 26 -8.85 -13.92 17.37
C ALA A 26 -7.71 -13.12 16.75
N ASN A 27 -6.47 -13.48 17.08
CA ASN A 27 -5.27 -12.81 16.58
C ASN A 27 -4.88 -13.27 15.17
N ALA A 28 -5.40 -14.40 14.70
CA ALA A 28 -5.15 -14.89 13.33
C ALA A 28 -5.67 -13.90 12.28
N LEU A 29 -6.82 -13.27 12.52
CA LEU A 29 -7.37 -12.23 11.63
C LEU A 29 -6.45 -11.01 11.56
N ILE A 30 -5.89 -10.61 12.70
CA ILE A 30 -4.93 -9.49 12.79
C ILE A 30 -3.66 -9.83 12.02
N ALA A 31 -3.15 -11.05 12.18
CA ALA A 31 -1.97 -11.52 11.46
C ALA A 31 -2.21 -11.53 9.95
N LEU A 32 -3.36 -12.03 9.51
CA LEU A 32 -3.75 -12.03 8.10
C LEU A 32 -3.81 -10.61 7.54
N PHE A 33 -4.41 -9.68 8.28
CA PHE A 33 -4.48 -8.27 7.92
C PHE A 33 -3.08 -7.68 7.75
N LEU A 34 -2.17 -7.93 8.70
CA LEU A 34 -0.80 -7.44 8.65
C LEU A 34 -0.04 -8.00 7.45
N VAL A 35 -0.22 -9.28 7.13
CA VAL A 35 0.41 -9.92 5.96
C VAL A 35 -0.09 -9.26 4.68
N ILE A 36 -1.40 -9.08 4.53
CA ILE A 36 -2.00 -8.44 3.35
C ILE A 36 -1.46 -7.02 3.20
N CYS A 37 -1.45 -6.23 4.27
CA CYS A 37 -0.92 -4.87 4.25
C CYS A 37 0.56 -4.84 3.89
N GLY A 38 1.36 -5.76 4.42
CA GLY A 38 2.78 -5.87 4.10
C GLY A 38 3.03 -6.18 2.64
N ILE A 39 2.30 -7.14 2.09
CA ILE A 39 2.41 -7.51 0.67
C ILE A 39 1.99 -6.34 -0.21
N CYS A 40 0.85 -5.70 0.08
CA CYS A 40 0.37 -4.55 -0.69
C CYS A 40 1.36 -3.39 -0.63
N THR A 41 1.93 -3.10 0.53
CA THR A 41 2.95 -2.05 0.70
C THR A 41 4.19 -2.35 -0.14
N ALA A 42 4.66 -3.61 -0.10
CA ALA A 42 5.81 -4.03 -0.90
C ALA A 42 5.55 -3.86 -2.40
N LEU A 43 4.35 -4.22 -2.86
CA LEU A 43 3.95 -4.05 -4.25
C LEU A 43 3.88 -2.57 -4.64
N ILE A 44 3.37 -1.71 -3.77
CA ILE A 44 3.32 -0.26 -4.00
C ILE A 44 4.74 0.29 -4.15
N LEU A 45 5.65 -0.08 -3.25
CA LEU A 45 7.04 0.35 -3.32
C LEU A 45 7.72 -0.13 -4.59
N LEU A 46 7.45 -1.38 -5.00
CA LEU A 46 8.01 -1.94 -6.23
C LEU A 46 7.54 -1.15 -7.46
N GLN A 47 6.24 -0.82 -7.53
CA GLN A 47 5.70 -0.01 -8.62
C GLN A 47 6.31 1.39 -8.62
N GLY A 48 6.47 1.99 -7.43
CA GLY A 48 7.11 3.29 -7.28
C GLY A 48 8.56 3.30 -7.79
N LEU A 49 9.32 2.25 -7.48
CA LEU A 49 10.69 2.10 -7.97
C LEU A 49 10.74 1.97 -9.49
N ARG A 50 9.81 1.24 -10.09
CA ARG A 50 9.72 1.10 -11.55
C ARG A 50 9.44 2.44 -12.22
N VAL A 51 8.51 3.22 -11.67
CA VAL A 51 8.20 4.55 -12.20
C VAL A 51 9.40 5.47 -12.05
N LEU A 52 10.08 5.43 -10.91
CA LEU A 52 11.28 6.24 -10.66
C LEU A 52 12.40 5.91 -11.64
N ASP A 53 12.61 4.63 -11.92
CA ASP A 53 13.62 4.18 -12.90
C ASP A 53 13.36 4.79 -14.28
N THR A 54 12.12 4.77 -14.74
CA THR A 54 11.77 5.33 -16.06
C THR A 54 11.93 6.84 -16.08
N ILE A 55 11.64 7.53 -14.98
CA ILE A 55 11.87 8.98 -14.86
C ILE A 55 13.37 9.28 -14.97
N LEU A 56 14.20 8.50 -14.29
CA LEU A 56 15.68 8.67 -14.35
C LEU A 56 16.24 8.38 -15.72
N GLN A 57 15.62 7.49 -16.49
CA GLN A 57 16.02 7.18 -17.86
C GLN A 57 15.54 8.23 -18.88
N GLY A 58 14.80 9.24 -18.45
CA GLY A 58 14.32 10.32 -19.31
C GLY A 58 13.05 9.99 -20.10
N ALA A 59 12.36 8.90 -19.81
CA ALA A 59 11.13 8.49 -20.48
C ALA A 59 9.97 8.31 -19.49
N PRO A 60 9.51 9.41 -18.82
CA PRO A 60 8.50 9.29 -17.77
C PRO A 60 7.10 8.96 -18.29
N PHE A 61 6.78 9.40 -19.52
CA PHE A 61 5.44 9.22 -20.09
C PHE A 61 5.39 7.96 -20.93
N SER A 62 5.06 6.84 -20.29
CA SER A 62 4.89 5.55 -20.94
C SER A 62 3.61 4.88 -20.45
N THR A 63 3.04 4.04 -21.30
CA THR A 63 1.86 3.22 -20.94
C THR A 63 2.19 2.33 -19.75
N GLN A 64 3.43 1.86 -19.66
CA GLN A 64 3.88 1.01 -18.56
C GLN A 64 3.82 1.73 -17.22
N ASN A 65 4.19 3.01 -17.17
CA ASN A 65 4.08 3.82 -15.95
C ASN A 65 2.63 4.04 -15.53
N ALA A 66 1.74 4.27 -16.50
CA ALA A 66 0.30 4.38 -16.22
C ALA A 66 -0.24 3.09 -15.60
N VAL A 67 0.16 1.93 -16.12
CA VAL A 67 -0.23 0.62 -15.58
C VAL A 67 0.36 0.42 -14.19
N SER A 68 1.61 0.79 -13.96
CA SER A 68 2.25 0.68 -12.64
C SER A 68 1.53 1.53 -11.59
N LEU A 69 1.18 2.76 -11.92
CA LEU A 69 0.42 3.64 -11.02
C LEU A 69 -0.97 3.10 -10.73
N ARG A 70 -1.63 2.51 -11.73
CA ARG A 70 -2.94 1.88 -11.54
C ARG A 70 -2.84 0.69 -10.58
N ARG A 71 -1.81 -0.13 -10.71
CA ARG A 71 -1.56 -1.25 -9.79
C ARG A 71 -1.33 -0.76 -8.35
N ALA A 72 -0.54 0.31 -8.21
CA ALA A 72 -0.32 0.93 -6.90
C ALA A 72 -1.64 1.45 -6.31
N ALA A 73 -2.50 2.04 -7.11
CA ALA A 73 -3.82 2.50 -6.69
C ALA A 73 -4.69 1.34 -6.20
N VAL A 74 -4.74 0.24 -6.93
CA VAL A 74 -5.51 -0.95 -6.55
C VAL A 74 -4.99 -1.50 -5.22
N CYS A 75 -3.67 -1.61 -5.03
CA CYS A 75 -3.08 -2.05 -3.77
C CYS A 75 -3.45 -1.11 -2.62
N SER A 76 -3.42 0.21 -2.85
CA SER A 76 -3.82 1.20 -1.84
C SER A 76 -5.28 1.06 -1.45
N PHE A 77 -6.18 0.85 -2.40
CA PHE A 77 -7.59 0.60 -2.13
C PHE A 77 -7.81 -0.72 -1.40
N CYS A 78 -7.03 -1.74 -1.68
CA CYS A 78 -7.09 -3.01 -0.94
C CYS A 78 -6.72 -2.79 0.54
N ILE A 79 -5.68 -2.02 0.81
CA ILE A 79 -5.28 -1.68 2.19
C ILE A 79 -6.39 -0.89 2.87
N ALA A 80 -6.95 0.12 2.20
CA ALA A 80 -8.04 0.94 2.74
C ALA A 80 -9.27 0.09 3.04
N GLY A 81 -9.64 -0.80 2.12
CA GLY A 81 -10.78 -1.71 2.29
C GLY A 81 -10.58 -2.67 3.46
N ALA A 82 -9.39 -3.25 3.58
CA ALA A 82 -9.05 -4.14 4.68
C ALA A 82 -9.10 -3.41 6.03
N ALA A 83 -8.56 -2.19 6.08
CA ALA A 83 -8.61 -1.35 7.28
C ALA A 83 -10.04 -0.97 7.66
N LEU A 84 -10.87 -0.67 6.66
CA LEU A 84 -12.29 -0.36 6.87
C LEU A 84 -13.04 -1.56 7.44
N LEU A 85 -12.86 -2.73 6.86
CA LEU A 85 -13.49 -3.97 7.34
C LEU A 85 -13.09 -4.27 8.78
N ARG A 86 -11.81 -4.10 9.11
CA ARG A 86 -11.32 -4.31 10.46
C ARG A 86 -11.92 -3.30 11.44
N THR A 87 -12.02 -2.04 11.04
CA THR A 87 -12.62 -0.99 11.86
C THR A 87 -14.10 -1.28 12.13
N ILE A 88 -14.87 -1.66 11.11
CA ILE A 88 -16.28 -2.01 11.23
C ILE A 88 -16.44 -3.22 12.16
N TRP A 89 -15.60 -4.25 11.99
CA TRP A 89 -15.61 -5.42 12.86
C TRP A 89 -15.35 -5.06 14.32
N GLY A 90 -14.36 -4.21 14.57
CA GLY A 90 -14.04 -3.74 15.91
C GLY A 90 -15.18 -2.94 16.54
N LEU A 91 -15.81 -2.06 15.75
CA LEU A 91 -16.97 -1.27 16.22
C LEU A 91 -18.14 -2.17 16.62
N TRP A 92 -18.40 -3.20 15.82
CA TRP A 92 -19.49 -4.12 16.12
C TRP A 92 -19.18 -5.03 17.30
N PHE A 93 -17.96 -5.54 17.39
CA PHE A 93 -17.54 -6.47 18.43
C PHE A 93 -17.48 -5.79 19.80
N TYR A 94 -16.89 -4.58 19.86
CA TYR A 94 -16.71 -3.86 21.12
C TYR A 94 -17.86 -2.91 21.45
N GLN A 95 -18.74 -2.63 20.51
CA GLN A 95 -19.85 -1.67 20.64
C GLN A 95 -19.42 -0.33 21.24
N SER A 96 -18.20 0.12 20.90
CA SER A 96 -17.63 1.36 21.37
C SER A 96 -16.99 2.12 20.23
N LEU A 97 -16.79 3.43 20.39
CA LEU A 97 -16.15 4.29 19.40
C LEU A 97 -14.62 4.21 19.45
N ARG A 98 -14.06 3.41 20.36
CA ARG A 98 -12.60 3.26 20.49
C ARG A 98 -11.89 2.84 19.21
N PRO A 99 -12.42 1.89 18.39
CA PRO A 99 -11.76 1.52 17.14
C PRO A 99 -11.61 2.67 16.16
N LEU A 100 -12.46 3.69 16.20
CA LEU A 100 -12.36 4.88 15.37
C LEU A 100 -11.16 5.77 15.77
N ALA A 101 -10.70 5.67 17.01
CA ALA A 101 -9.56 6.42 17.51
C ALA A 101 -8.23 5.68 17.31
N THR A 102 -8.24 4.49 16.72
CA THR A 102 -7.05 3.70 16.47
C THR A 102 -6.36 4.11 15.17
N TYR A 103 -5.07 3.77 15.03
CA TYR A 103 -4.30 4.02 13.83
C TYR A 103 -4.90 3.39 12.58
N ASN A 104 -5.61 2.26 12.73
CA ASN A 104 -6.25 1.57 11.59
C ASN A 104 -7.35 2.40 10.95
N ALA A 105 -8.09 3.17 11.75
CA ALA A 105 -9.11 4.06 11.24
C ALA A 105 -8.50 5.19 10.39
N LEU A 106 -7.30 5.65 10.72
CA LEU A 106 -6.58 6.65 9.95
C LEU A 106 -6.08 6.12 8.61
N PHE A 107 -5.81 4.81 8.51
CA PHE A 107 -5.36 4.20 7.25
C PHE A 107 -6.43 4.28 6.17
N VAL A 108 -7.71 4.23 6.51
CA VAL A 108 -8.79 4.31 5.53
C VAL A 108 -8.74 5.60 4.71
N PRO A 109 -8.81 6.81 5.33
CA PRO A 109 -8.74 8.04 4.54
C PRO A 109 -7.39 8.24 3.86
N ILE A 110 -6.29 7.92 4.53
CA ILE A 110 -4.94 8.13 4.00
C ILE A 110 -4.73 7.29 2.73
N PHE A 111 -4.99 5.99 2.79
CA PHE A 111 -4.78 5.11 1.64
C PHE A 111 -5.83 5.30 0.56
N THR A 112 -7.04 5.71 0.90
CA THR A 112 -8.05 6.08 -0.09
C THR A 112 -7.61 7.30 -0.89
N MET A 113 -7.13 8.35 -0.22
CA MET A 113 -6.61 9.55 -0.89
C MET A 113 -5.39 9.23 -1.73
N PHE A 114 -4.48 8.41 -1.21
CA PHE A 114 -3.30 7.97 -1.95
C PHE A 114 -3.69 7.19 -3.20
N GLY A 115 -4.64 6.26 -3.08
CA GLY A 115 -5.15 5.49 -4.20
C GLY A 115 -5.78 6.37 -5.28
N LEU A 116 -6.60 7.34 -4.86
CA LEU A 116 -7.21 8.31 -5.80
C LEU A 116 -6.14 9.14 -6.51
N LEU A 117 -5.13 9.59 -5.76
CA LEU A 117 -4.03 10.35 -6.34
C LEU A 117 -3.28 9.52 -7.39
N CYS A 118 -3.00 8.26 -7.09
CA CYS A 118 -2.35 7.34 -8.03
C CYS A 118 -3.20 7.11 -9.27
N LEU A 119 -4.53 7.00 -9.13
CA LEU A 119 -5.43 6.86 -10.29
C LEU A 119 -5.42 8.10 -11.16
N VAL A 120 -5.45 9.29 -10.55
CA VAL A 120 -5.39 10.56 -11.29
C VAL A 120 -4.07 10.65 -12.05
N MET A 121 -2.96 10.34 -11.42
CA MET A 121 -1.64 10.34 -12.07
C MET A 121 -1.55 9.29 -13.18
N SER A 122 -2.14 8.12 -12.99
CA SER A 122 -2.21 7.08 -14.01
C SER A 122 -2.96 7.59 -15.25
N ALA A 123 -4.10 8.25 -15.04
CA ALA A 123 -4.89 8.83 -16.12
C ALA A 123 -4.12 9.95 -16.84
N LEU A 124 -3.42 10.81 -16.11
CA LEU A 124 -2.60 11.88 -16.67
C LEU A 124 -1.45 11.33 -17.50
N PHE A 125 -0.76 10.31 -17.02
CA PHE A 125 0.34 9.68 -17.76
C PHE A 125 -0.17 9.01 -19.04
N ARG A 126 -1.33 8.39 -18.98
CA ARG A 126 -1.98 7.80 -20.15
C ARG A 126 -2.30 8.84 -21.19
N GLN A 127 -2.91 9.97 -20.79
CA GLN A 127 -3.20 11.09 -21.68
C GLN A 127 -1.92 11.69 -22.27
N ALA A 128 -0.89 11.88 -21.45
CA ALA A 128 0.39 12.40 -21.91
C ALA A 128 1.05 11.48 -22.93
N THR A 129 0.95 10.16 -22.74
CA THR A 129 1.46 9.17 -23.69
C THR A 129 0.71 9.24 -25.02
N GLU A 130 -0.62 9.36 -24.98
CA GLU A 130 -1.46 9.50 -26.17
C GLU A 130 -1.14 10.81 -26.93
N MET A 131 -1.00 11.92 -26.21
CA MET A 131 -0.63 13.21 -26.78
C MET A 131 0.75 13.18 -27.44
N LYS A 132 1.71 12.49 -26.81
CA LYS A 132 3.05 12.31 -27.35
C LYS A 132 3.01 11.50 -28.65
N ALA A 133 2.22 10.43 -28.68
CA ALA A 133 2.06 9.60 -29.88
C ALA A 133 1.43 10.40 -31.02
N GLU A 134 0.41 11.22 -30.75
CA GLU A 134 -0.20 12.11 -31.77
C GLU A 134 0.78 13.15 -32.26
N ASN A 135 1.58 13.74 -31.38
CA ASN A 135 2.58 14.73 -31.72
C ASN A 135 3.68 14.14 -32.64
N ASP A 136 4.09 12.87 -32.34
CA ASP A 136 5.06 12.17 -33.17
C ASP A 136 4.50 11.84 -34.57
N LEU A 137 3.18 11.68 -34.69
CA LEU A 137 2.53 11.41 -35.97
C LEU A 137 2.35 12.66 -36.86
N THR A 138 2.38 13.87 -36.26
CA THR A 138 2.18 15.13 -36.97
C THR A 138 3.44 15.72 -37.62
N ILE A 139 4.57 15.10 -37.39
CA ILE A 139 5.83 15.46 -38.06
C ILE A 139 5.98 14.65 -39.33
#